data_a44e69e452d103d097acd53479c14e0d
#
_entry.id   a44e69e452d103d097acd53479c14e0d
#
_cell.length_a   1.000
_cell.length_b   1.000
_cell.length_c   1.000
_cell.angle_alpha   90.00
_cell.angle_beta   90.00
_cell.angle_gamma   90.00
#
_symmetry.space_group_name_H-M   'P 1'
#
loop_
_entity.id
_entity.type
_entity.pdbx_description
1 polymer ?
#
loop_
_entity_poly.entity_id
_entity_poly.type
_entity_poly.pdbx_seq_one_letter_code
_entity_poly.pdbx_strand_id
1 'polypeptide(L)'
;MMYEGTNITVTVDADGIAEFCYNAAGSVNKFDRQTIAEFDAATQAIAADSSIKGVVVHSAKPAFIVGADITEFTTMFAASDEEMLEWIQSSAQVFDRFEDLSIPTIAAINGVALGGGFEMALVCDFRIAETTAQVGLPEVKLGIMPGFGGTVRLPRIIGADTALEWMTTGANKKTDKALADGAIDAVVAP
;
A
#
# COMPACT_ATOMS: atom_id res chain seq x y z
N MET A 1 -19.02 -12.28 1.33
CA MET A 1 -17.72 -12.43 0.62
C MET A 1 -17.90 -11.83 -0.76
N MET A 2 -17.15 -10.81 -1.12
CA MET A 2 -17.16 -10.17 -2.44
C MET A 2 -16.02 -10.69 -3.32
N TYR A 3 -14.83 -10.83 -2.73
CA TYR A 3 -13.64 -11.37 -3.37
C TYR A 3 -12.91 -12.33 -2.44
N GLU A 4 -12.42 -13.44 -2.95
CA GLU A 4 -11.67 -14.45 -2.20
C GLU A 4 -10.46 -14.91 -3.04
N GLY A 5 -9.30 -14.35 -2.71
CA GLY A 5 -7.99 -14.74 -3.24
C GLY A 5 -7.18 -15.53 -2.22
N THR A 6 -5.94 -15.83 -2.55
CA THR A 6 -5.00 -16.51 -1.65
C THR A 6 -4.43 -15.55 -0.60
N ASN A 7 -4.13 -14.31 -1.03
CA ASN A 7 -3.45 -13.30 -0.23
C ASN A 7 -4.38 -12.15 0.19
N ILE A 8 -5.51 -11.99 -0.52
CA ILE A 8 -6.45 -10.89 -0.31
C ILE A 8 -7.87 -11.44 -0.25
N THR A 9 -8.64 -10.92 0.71
CA THR A 9 -10.08 -11.15 0.79
C THR A 9 -10.81 -9.81 0.89
N VAL A 10 -12.01 -9.73 0.30
CA VAL A 10 -12.91 -8.58 0.48
C VAL A 10 -14.26 -9.05 0.98
N THR A 11 -14.66 -8.55 2.13
CA THR A 11 -16.01 -8.73 2.66
C THR A 11 -16.74 -7.39 2.66
N VAL A 12 -18.05 -7.42 2.63
CA VAL A 12 -18.88 -6.20 2.67
C VAL A 12 -19.86 -6.34 3.82
N ASP A 13 -19.92 -5.33 4.67
CA ASP A 13 -20.83 -5.27 5.79
C ASP A 13 -22.25 -4.81 5.39
N ALA A 14 -23.15 -4.74 6.37
CA ALA A 14 -24.54 -4.34 6.14
C ALA A 14 -24.70 -2.86 5.74
N ASP A 15 -23.70 -2.03 6.03
CA ASP A 15 -23.70 -0.60 5.73
C ASP A 15 -23.09 -0.30 4.34
N GLY A 16 -22.56 -1.31 3.67
CA GLY A 16 -21.91 -1.20 2.36
C GLY A 16 -20.42 -0.82 2.44
N ILE A 17 -19.77 -1.08 3.56
CA ILE A 17 -18.33 -0.88 3.72
C ILE A 17 -17.59 -2.16 3.34
N ALA A 18 -16.67 -2.05 2.38
CA ALA A 18 -15.81 -3.14 1.99
C ALA A 18 -14.58 -3.22 2.92
N GLU A 19 -14.43 -4.34 3.61
CA GLU A 19 -13.21 -4.69 4.33
C GLU A 19 -12.25 -5.39 3.38
N PHE A 20 -11.18 -4.70 3.01
CA PHE A 20 -10.12 -5.18 2.14
C PHE A 20 -8.96 -5.68 3.00
N CYS A 21 -8.87 -7.00 3.17
CA CYS A 21 -7.94 -7.64 4.11
C CYS A 21 -6.75 -8.30 3.38
N TYR A 22 -5.53 -7.87 3.70
CA TYR A 22 -4.31 -8.58 3.32
C TYR A 22 -3.99 -9.68 4.32
N ASN A 23 -3.88 -10.92 3.85
CA ASN A 23 -3.57 -12.11 4.67
C ASN A 23 -2.78 -13.16 3.88
N ALA A 24 -1.66 -12.77 3.26
CA ALA A 24 -0.79 -13.68 2.52
C ALA A 24 -0.21 -14.80 3.41
N ALA A 25 0.24 -15.88 2.83
CA ALA A 25 0.96 -16.92 3.56
C ALA A 25 2.24 -16.37 4.24
N GLY A 26 2.67 -17.01 5.34
CA GLY A 26 3.85 -16.58 6.10
C GLY A 26 3.58 -15.53 7.16
N SER A 27 4.63 -14.88 7.66
CA SER A 27 4.57 -13.98 8.82
C SER A 27 4.19 -12.54 8.50
N VAL A 28 4.36 -12.12 7.25
CA VAL A 28 4.13 -10.73 6.79
C VAL A 28 3.42 -10.70 5.45
N ASN A 29 2.71 -9.61 5.17
CA ASN A 29 2.22 -9.31 3.84
C ASN A 29 3.30 -8.58 3.04
N LYS A 30 3.41 -8.91 1.75
CA LYS A 30 4.32 -8.29 0.79
C LYS A 30 3.67 -8.27 -0.60
N PHE A 31 4.13 -7.39 -1.46
CA PHE A 31 3.72 -7.38 -2.86
C PHE A 31 4.65 -8.27 -3.68
N ASP A 32 4.17 -9.45 -4.02
CA ASP A 32 4.64 -10.30 -5.09
C ASP A 32 3.68 -10.19 -6.29
N ARG A 33 4.02 -10.86 -7.40
CA ARG A 33 3.18 -10.85 -8.62
C ARG A 33 1.75 -11.30 -8.36
N GLN A 34 1.56 -12.31 -7.51
CA GLN A 34 0.25 -12.83 -7.16
C GLN A 34 -0.55 -11.81 -6.35
N THR A 35 0.05 -11.20 -5.34
CA THR A 35 -0.62 -10.19 -4.51
C THR A 35 -1.02 -8.97 -5.34
N ILE A 36 -0.18 -8.53 -6.29
CA ILE A 36 -0.51 -7.43 -7.21
C ILE A 36 -1.70 -7.80 -8.12
N ALA A 37 -1.71 -9.02 -8.66
CA ALA A 37 -2.82 -9.48 -9.50
C ALA A 37 -4.13 -9.61 -8.69
N GLU A 38 -4.08 -10.11 -7.46
CA GLU A 38 -5.24 -10.17 -6.57
C GLU A 38 -5.71 -8.78 -6.14
N PHE A 39 -4.79 -7.85 -5.90
CA PHE A 39 -5.12 -6.46 -5.60
C PHE A 39 -5.89 -5.82 -6.75
N ASP A 40 -5.46 -6.01 -7.99
CA ASP A 40 -6.16 -5.54 -9.18
C ASP A 40 -7.57 -6.14 -9.30
N ALA A 41 -7.68 -7.47 -9.19
CA ALA A 41 -8.96 -8.17 -9.31
C ALA A 41 -9.95 -7.75 -8.22
N ALA A 42 -9.50 -7.60 -6.99
CA ALA A 42 -10.31 -7.14 -5.87
C ALA A 42 -10.77 -5.68 -6.06
N THR A 43 -9.88 -4.81 -6.55
CA THR A 43 -10.21 -3.42 -6.87
C THR A 43 -11.28 -3.33 -7.96
N GLN A 44 -11.16 -4.13 -9.03
CA GLN A 44 -12.15 -4.20 -10.10
C GLN A 44 -13.51 -4.71 -9.61
N ALA A 45 -13.51 -5.70 -8.71
CA ALA A 45 -14.75 -6.21 -8.09
C ALA A 45 -15.47 -5.11 -7.28
N ILE A 46 -14.72 -4.31 -6.50
CA ILE A 46 -15.26 -3.18 -5.75
C ILE A 46 -15.82 -2.11 -6.71
N ALA A 47 -15.05 -1.74 -7.73
CA ALA A 47 -15.45 -0.72 -8.71
C ALA A 47 -16.73 -1.10 -9.49
N ALA A 48 -16.98 -2.39 -9.68
CA ALA A 48 -18.16 -2.90 -10.41
C ALA A 48 -19.43 -2.92 -9.56
N ASP A 49 -19.36 -2.80 -8.25
CA ASP A 49 -20.50 -2.87 -7.33
C ASP A 49 -20.88 -1.49 -6.77
N SER A 50 -21.89 -0.88 -7.34
CA SER A 50 -22.39 0.45 -6.92
C SER A 50 -23.02 0.49 -5.52
N SER A 51 -23.21 -0.64 -4.85
CA SER A 51 -23.70 -0.69 -3.47
C SER A 51 -22.59 -0.40 -2.45
N ILE A 52 -21.32 -0.48 -2.84
CA ILE A 52 -20.18 -0.16 -1.97
C ILE A 52 -20.09 1.35 -1.75
N LYS A 53 -19.96 1.74 -0.49
CA LYS A 53 -19.93 3.16 -0.07
C LYS A 53 -18.56 3.60 0.44
N GLY A 54 -17.67 2.68 0.71
CA GLY A 54 -16.31 2.96 1.16
C GLY A 54 -15.50 1.69 1.35
N VAL A 55 -14.18 1.84 1.47
CA VAL A 55 -13.24 0.73 1.63
C VAL A 55 -12.35 0.97 2.84
N VAL A 56 -12.19 -0.05 3.67
CA VAL A 56 -11.17 -0.09 4.74
C VAL A 56 -10.14 -1.14 4.38
N VAL A 57 -8.91 -0.72 4.14
CA VAL A 57 -7.76 -1.59 3.87
C VAL A 57 -7.06 -1.91 5.17
N HIS A 58 -6.89 -3.17 5.49
CA HIS A 58 -6.21 -3.60 6.70
C HIS A 58 -5.42 -4.89 6.50
N SER A 59 -4.68 -5.30 7.52
CA SER A 59 -3.90 -6.54 7.54
C SER A 59 -4.39 -7.45 8.67
N ALA A 60 -4.54 -8.74 8.39
CA ALA A 60 -4.77 -9.77 9.41
C ALA A 60 -3.50 -10.13 10.18
N LYS A 61 -2.35 -9.48 9.93
CA LYS A 61 -1.06 -9.76 10.53
C LYS A 61 -0.60 -8.60 11.42
N PRO A 62 0.38 -8.81 12.33
CA PRO A 62 0.94 -7.74 13.15
C PRO A 62 1.61 -6.60 12.36
N ALA A 63 2.11 -6.88 11.16
CA ALA A 63 2.57 -5.86 10.23
C ALA A 63 1.47 -5.56 9.20
N PHE A 64 1.36 -4.31 8.76
CA PHE A 64 0.46 -3.95 7.66
C PHE A 64 0.95 -4.59 6.36
N ILE A 65 1.92 -4.00 5.67
CA ILE A 65 2.59 -4.57 4.48
C ILE A 65 4.04 -4.09 4.49
N VAL A 66 5.01 -5.01 4.35
CA VAL A 66 6.44 -4.69 4.51
C VAL A 66 7.17 -4.30 3.21
N GLY A 67 6.44 -4.13 2.11
CA GLY A 67 6.97 -3.73 0.81
C GLY A 67 6.85 -4.81 -0.26
N ALA A 68 7.63 -4.67 -1.34
CA ALA A 68 7.71 -5.65 -2.40
C ALA A 68 8.47 -6.91 -1.96
N ASP A 69 8.21 -8.03 -2.61
CA ASP A 69 9.00 -9.25 -2.40
C ASP A 69 10.38 -9.12 -3.05
N ILE A 70 11.37 -8.80 -2.23
CA ILE A 70 12.75 -8.63 -2.69
C ILE A 70 13.37 -9.92 -3.27
N THR A 71 12.77 -11.09 -3.02
CA THR A 71 13.25 -12.35 -3.60
C THR A 71 12.97 -12.42 -5.11
N GLU A 72 11.97 -11.70 -5.60
CA GLU A 72 11.67 -11.58 -7.03
C GLU A 72 12.63 -10.64 -7.77
N PHE A 73 13.35 -9.74 -7.05
CA PHE A 73 14.22 -8.74 -7.65
C PHE A 73 15.37 -9.36 -8.46
N THR A 74 15.91 -10.49 -8.03
CA THR A 74 16.99 -11.18 -8.77
C THR A 74 16.52 -11.58 -10.16
N THR A 75 15.31 -12.11 -10.29
CA THR A 75 14.72 -12.49 -11.58
C THR A 75 14.37 -11.25 -12.39
N MET A 76 13.83 -10.22 -11.75
CA MET A 76 13.43 -8.98 -12.40
C MET A 76 14.63 -8.20 -12.96
N PHE A 77 15.74 -8.13 -12.21
CA PHE A 77 16.97 -7.46 -12.68
C PHE A 77 17.74 -8.25 -13.75
N ALA A 78 17.40 -9.52 -13.95
CA ALA A 78 17.93 -10.34 -15.04
C ALA A 78 17.06 -10.29 -16.31
N ALA A 79 15.88 -9.67 -16.24
CA ALA A 79 14.97 -9.50 -17.37
C ALA A 79 15.46 -8.39 -18.32
N SER A 80 14.88 -8.28 -19.52
CA SER A 80 15.15 -7.16 -20.41
C SER A 80 14.60 -5.83 -19.86
N ASP A 81 15.13 -4.71 -20.34
CA ASP A 81 14.66 -3.38 -19.96
C ASP A 81 13.17 -3.20 -20.28
N GLU A 82 12.70 -3.76 -21.42
CA GLU A 82 11.31 -3.72 -21.82
C GLU A 82 10.41 -4.49 -20.85
N GLU A 83 10.78 -5.72 -20.48
CA GLU A 83 10.02 -6.53 -19.53
C GLU A 83 9.98 -5.90 -18.14
N MET A 84 11.09 -5.31 -17.70
CA MET A 84 11.16 -4.60 -16.42
C MET A 84 10.25 -3.36 -16.44
N LEU A 85 10.31 -2.56 -17.51
CA LEU A 85 9.49 -1.37 -17.67
C LEU A 85 8.00 -1.72 -17.71
N GLU A 86 7.61 -2.74 -18.47
CA GLU A 86 6.23 -3.22 -18.53
C GLU A 86 5.72 -3.67 -17.15
N TRP A 87 6.55 -4.41 -16.40
CA TRP A 87 6.17 -4.86 -15.06
C TRP A 87 5.97 -3.69 -14.10
N ILE A 88 6.89 -2.71 -14.09
CA ILE A 88 6.79 -1.52 -13.23
C ILE A 88 5.54 -0.71 -13.59
N GLN A 89 5.32 -0.46 -14.88
CA GLN A 89 4.17 0.32 -15.35
C GLN A 89 2.85 -0.36 -15.06
N SER A 90 2.73 -1.66 -15.34
CA SER A 90 1.51 -2.41 -15.07
C SER A 90 1.21 -2.48 -13.57
N SER A 91 2.23 -2.67 -12.74
CA SER A 91 2.07 -2.67 -11.29
C SER A 91 1.62 -1.29 -10.79
N ALA A 92 2.25 -0.20 -11.24
CA ALA A 92 1.86 1.16 -10.85
C ALA A 92 0.40 1.47 -11.24
N GLN A 93 -0.05 1.02 -12.41
CA GLN A 93 -1.45 1.17 -12.84
C GLN A 93 -2.46 0.46 -11.94
N VAL A 94 -2.07 -0.62 -11.26
CA VAL A 94 -2.95 -1.27 -10.27
C VAL A 94 -3.21 -0.33 -9.10
N PHE A 95 -2.16 0.34 -8.61
CA PHE A 95 -2.29 1.33 -7.54
C PHE A 95 -3.10 2.55 -7.99
N ASP A 96 -2.87 3.05 -9.22
CA ASP A 96 -3.64 4.16 -9.78
C ASP A 96 -5.13 3.80 -9.86
N ARG A 97 -5.49 2.59 -10.30
CA ARG A 97 -6.90 2.14 -10.34
C ARG A 97 -7.57 2.10 -8.97
N PHE A 98 -6.84 1.75 -7.94
CA PHE A 98 -7.38 1.79 -6.57
C PHE A 98 -7.58 3.24 -6.09
N GLU A 99 -6.62 4.13 -6.36
CA GLU A 99 -6.73 5.56 -6.06
C GLU A 99 -7.92 6.23 -6.80
N ASP A 100 -8.22 5.76 -8.02
CA ASP A 100 -9.32 6.27 -8.86
C ASP A 100 -10.71 5.75 -8.45
N LEU A 101 -10.83 4.95 -7.39
CA LEU A 101 -12.15 4.55 -6.87
C LEU A 101 -12.94 5.81 -6.46
N SER A 102 -14.18 5.90 -6.92
CA SER A 102 -15.06 7.05 -6.66
C SER A 102 -15.74 7.03 -5.28
N ILE A 103 -15.24 6.22 -4.37
CA ILE A 103 -15.74 6.02 -2.99
C ILE A 103 -14.60 6.23 -2.00
N PRO A 104 -14.87 6.69 -0.76
CA PRO A 104 -13.83 6.91 0.24
C PRO A 104 -13.05 5.64 0.59
N THR A 105 -11.74 5.78 0.72
CA THR A 105 -10.81 4.69 1.06
C THR A 105 -9.97 5.05 2.29
N ILE A 106 -9.80 4.10 3.20
CA ILE A 106 -9.03 4.27 4.44
C ILE A 106 -7.99 3.16 4.56
N ALA A 107 -6.74 3.51 4.77
CA ALA A 107 -5.71 2.57 5.21
C ALA A 107 -5.69 2.51 6.75
N ALA A 108 -6.04 1.37 7.32
CA ALA A 108 -5.94 1.08 8.75
C ALA A 108 -4.58 0.39 9.03
N ILE A 109 -3.58 1.20 9.33
CA ILE A 109 -2.18 0.76 9.47
C ILE A 109 -1.95 0.22 10.88
N ASN A 110 -2.07 -1.08 11.05
CA ASN A 110 -1.95 -1.76 12.34
C ASN A 110 -0.51 -2.16 12.73
N GLY A 111 0.50 -1.69 12.00
CA GLY A 111 1.90 -2.04 12.25
C GLY A 111 2.84 -1.43 11.22
N VAL A 112 3.85 -2.20 10.81
CA VAL A 112 4.85 -1.74 9.84
C VAL A 112 4.25 -1.65 8.44
N ALA A 113 4.34 -0.45 7.82
CA ALA A 113 4.00 -0.18 6.44
C ALA A 113 5.19 0.48 5.73
N LEU A 114 5.96 -0.29 4.96
CA LEU A 114 7.20 0.17 4.34
C LEU A 114 7.21 -0.08 2.83
N GLY A 115 7.90 0.81 2.09
CA GLY A 115 8.03 0.68 0.64
C GLY A 115 6.66 0.58 -0.03
N GLY A 116 6.47 -0.40 -0.89
CA GLY A 116 5.17 -0.68 -1.53
C GLY A 116 3.99 -0.76 -0.56
N GLY A 117 4.24 -1.18 0.70
CA GLY A 117 3.20 -1.20 1.74
C GLY A 117 2.78 0.19 2.20
N PHE A 118 3.71 1.14 2.26
CA PHE A 118 3.34 2.52 2.50
C PHE A 118 2.79 3.18 1.23
N GLU A 119 3.28 2.81 0.05
CA GLU A 119 2.70 3.24 -1.23
C GLU A 119 1.23 2.83 -1.35
N MET A 120 0.85 1.63 -0.84
CA MET A 120 -0.56 1.22 -0.71
C MET A 120 -1.36 2.15 0.22
N ALA A 121 -0.79 2.55 1.34
CA ALA A 121 -1.47 3.51 2.22
C ALA A 121 -1.60 4.90 1.57
N LEU A 122 -0.63 5.30 0.73
CA LEU A 122 -0.65 6.60 0.04
C LEU A 122 -1.71 6.70 -1.07
N VAL A 123 -2.21 5.59 -1.61
CA VAL A 123 -3.31 5.60 -2.59
C VAL A 123 -4.69 5.66 -1.94
N CYS A 124 -4.77 5.48 -0.61
CA CYS A 124 -6.01 5.69 0.12
C CYS A 124 -6.24 7.19 0.39
N ASP A 125 -7.51 7.60 0.50
CA ASP A 125 -7.88 8.98 0.87
C ASP A 125 -7.39 9.33 2.28
N PHE A 126 -7.53 8.38 3.22
CA PHE A 126 -7.14 8.56 4.62
C PHE A 126 -6.22 7.45 5.10
N ARG A 127 -5.33 7.78 6.05
CA ARG A 127 -4.36 6.89 6.70
C ARG A 127 -4.49 7.01 8.20
N ILE A 128 -5.00 5.96 8.85
CA ILE A 128 -5.11 5.87 10.31
C ILE A 128 -4.10 4.82 10.77
N ALA A 129 -3.27 5.15 11.74
CA ALA A 129 -2.22 4.25 12.20
C ALA A 129 -2.33 3.95 13.70
N GLU A 130 -2.01 2.73 14.10
CA GLU A 130 -1.82 2.39 15.51
C GLU A 130 -0.58 3.09 16.08
N THR A 131 -0.58 3.38 17.38
CA THR A 131 0.53 4.05 18.09
C THR A 131 1.88 3.38 17.91
N THR A 132 1.91 2.06 17.65
CA THR A 132 3.13 1.26 17.48
C THR A 132 3.58 1.15 16.02
N ALA A 133 2.78 1.64 15.07
CA ALA A 133 3.07 1.53 13.66
C ALA A 133 4.32 2.35 13.25
N GLN A 134 4.91 1.93 12.15
CA GLN A 134 6.00 2.64 11.47
C GLN A 134 5.71 2.68 9.98
N VAL A 135 5.96 3.84 9.37
CA VAL A 135 5.77 4.05 7.93
C VAL A 135 7.05 4.59 7.30
N GLY A 136 7.21 4.41 5.98
CA GLY A 136 8.35 4.98 5.28
C GLY A 136 8.59 4.35 3.91
N LEU A 137 9.51 4.99 3.17
CA LEU A 137 9.97 4.57 1.85
C LEU A 137 11.48 4.27 1.90
N PRO A 138 11.89 3.06 2.32
CA PRO A 138 13.29 2.71 2.55
C PRO A 138 14.04 2.22 1.30
N GLU A 139 13.47 2.35 0.12
CA GLU A 139 13.96 1.80 -1.15
C GLU A 139 15.40 2.18 -1.46
N VAL A 140 15.83 3.39 -1.10
CA VAL A 140 17.22 3.86 -1.28
C VAL A 140 18.24 2.96 -0.59
N LYS A 141 17.88 2.27 0.50
CA LYS A 141 18.75 1.30 1.19
C LYS A 141 19.03 0.05 0.36
N LEU A 142 18.21 -0.19 -0.65
CA LEU A 142 18.36 -1.29 -1.62
C LEU A 142 18.92 -0.79 -2.97
N GLY A 143 19.27 0.50 -3.07
CA GLY A 143 19.75 1.11 -4.32
C GLY A 143 18.68 1.30 -5.39
N ILE A 144 17.41 1.31 -5.01
CA ILE A 144 16.26 1.52 -5.91
C ILE A 144 15.43 2.74 -5.46
N MET A 145 14.36 3.04 -6.19
CA MET A 145 13.36 4.07 -5.89
C MET A 145 12.01 3.46 -5.60
N PRO A 146 11.10 4.15 -4.87
CA PRO A 146 9.70 3.74 -4.76
C PRO A 146 9.05 3.57 -6.13
N GLY A 147 8.54 2.36 -6.42
CA GLY A 147 8.10 1.94 -7.75
C GLY A 147 6.59 2.00 -7.99
N PHE A 148 5.78 2.10 -6.92
CA PHE A 148 4.32 2.08 -7.01
C PHE A 148 3.68 3.47 -6.80
N GLY A 149 4.45 4.53 -7.08
CA GLY A 149 3.98 5.91 -7.08
C GLY A 149 4.31 6.73 -5.82
N GLY A 150 5.08 6.20 -4.88
CA GLY A 150 5.48 6.92 -3.67
C GLY A 150 6.25 8.22 -3.96
N THR A 151 7.07 8.24 -5.02
CA THR A 151 7.79 9.44 -5.49
C THR A 151 6.87 10.56 -5.96
N VAL A 152 5.63 10.25 -6.32
CA VAL A 152 4.62 11.20 -6.79
C VAL A 152 3.65 11.57 -5.66
N ARG A 153 3.14 10.59 -4.93
CA ARG A 153 2.09 10.78 -3.91
C ARG A 153 2.62 11.40 -2.64
N LEU A 154 3.74 10.91 -2.12
CA LEU A 154 4.27 11.44 -0.85
C LEU A 154 4.55 12.95 -0.91
N PRO A 155 5.23 13.51 -1.95
CA PRO A 155 5.44 14.96 -2.05
C PRO A 155 4.15 15.78 -2.15
N ARG A 156 3.07 15.23 -2.69
CA ARG A 156 1.77 15.89 -2.76
C ARG A 156 1.06 15.93 -1.40
N ILE A 157 1.35 14.97 -0.53
CA ILE A 157 0.74 14.84 0.79
C ILE A 157 1.52 15.65 1.84
N ILE A 158 2.86 15.51 1.93
CA ILE A 158 3.67 16.10 3.00
C ILE A 158 4.59 17.26 2.54
N GLY A 159 4.50 17.66 1.28
CA GLY A 159 5.39 18.66 0.68
C GLY A 159 6.70 18.05 0.17
N ALA A 160 7.30 18.73 -0.82
CA ALA A 160 8.44 18.20 -1.56
C ALA A 160 9.71 18.02 -0.70
N ASP A 161 10.02 19.00 0.15
CA ASP A 161 11.26 18.97 0.95
C ASP A 161 11.24 17.82 1.97
N THR A 162 10.13 17.66 2.70
CA THR A 162 9.95 16.59 3.68
C THR A 162 9.94 15.23 2.99
N ALA A 163 9.25 15.10 1.86
CA ALA A 163 9.20 13.85 1.11
C ALA A 163 10.59 13.46 0.55
N LEU A 164 11.35 14.44 0.06
CA LEU A 164 12.73 14.21 -0.39
C LEU A 164 13.61 13.70 0.75
N GLU A 165 13.52 14.30 1.95
CA GLU A 165 14.22 13.80 3.14
C GLU A 165 13.85 12.35 3.45
N TRP A 166 12.53 12.03 3.46
CA TRP A 166 12.07 10.68 3.75
C TRP A 166 12.65 9.64 2.77
N MET A 167 12.54 9.93 1.47
CA MET A 167 12.98 9.01 0.42
C MET A 167 14.50 8.89 0.32
N THR A 168 15.25 9.99 0.49
CA THR A 168 16.72 9.95 0.38
C THR A 168 17.41 9.36 1.61
N THR A 169 16.82 9.50 2.79
CA THR A 169 17.33 8.84 4.01
C THR A 169 16.86 7.40 4.15
N GLY A 170 15.70 7.07 3.56
CA GLY A 170 15.04 5.79 3.72
C GLY A 170 14.71 5.44 5.18
N ALA A 171 14.60 6.44 6.05
CA ALA A 171 14.35 6.23 7.48
C ALA A 171 12.87 5.89 7.73
N ASN A 172 12.64 4.85 8.53
CA ASN A 172 11.29 4.57 9.03
C ASN A 172 10.89 5.68 10.02
N LYS A 173 9.68 6.15 9.89
CA LYS A 173 9.10 7.18 10.78
C LYS A 173 8.08 6.52 11.72
N LYS A 174 8.14 6.87 13.00
CA LYS A 174 7.10 6.52 13.95
C LYS A 174 5.86 7.39 13.73
N THR A 175 4.76 6.99 14.29
CA THR A 175 3.45 7.64 14.10
C THR A 175 3.41 9.09 14.55
N ASP A 176 4.13 9.46 15.61
CA ASP A 176 4.26 10.86 16.07
C ASP A 176 4.87 11.75 14.99
N LYS A 177 5.98 11.31 14.38
CA LYS A 177 6.62 12.03 13.28
C LYS A 177 5.78 12.01 12.01
N ALA A 178 5.20 10.84 11.67
CA ALA A 178 4.37 10.69 10.48
C ALA A 178 3.11 11.60 10.54
N LEU A 179 2.49 11.71 11.72
CA LEU A 179 1.36 12.61 11.95
C LEU A 179 1.78 14.08 11.87
N ALA A 180 2.91 14.43 12.50
CA ALA A 180 3.43 15.82 12.48
C ALA A 180 3.80 16.28 11.06
N ASP A 181 4.28 15.37 10.21
CA ASP A 181 4.60 15.65 8.81
C ASP A 181 3.36 15.59 7.89
N GLY A 182 2.21 15.13 8.39
CA GLY A 182 0.97 14.99 7.61
C GLY A 182 0.92 13.73 6.74
N ALA A 183 1.83 12.77 6.95
CA ALA A 183 1.87 11.52 6.20
C ALA A 183 0.78 10.53 6.62
N ILE A 184 0.22 10.69 7.82
CA ILE A 184 -0.98 10.00 8.32
C ILE A 184 -1.95 11.03 8.91
N ASP A 185 -3.24 10.70 8.94
CA ASP A 185 -4.32 11.62 9.34
C ASP A 185 -4.68 11.47 10.80
N ALA A 186 -4.51 10.28 11.39
CA ALA A 186 -4.81 10.04 12.80
C ALA A 186 -3.98 8.89 13.37
N VAL A 187 -3.84 8.91 14.71
CA VAL A 187 -3.22 7.84 15.49
C VAL A 187 -4.25 7.30 16.48
N VAL A 188 -4.38 5.98 16.55
CA VAL A 188 -5.32 5.29 17.43
C VAL A 188 -4.60 4.27 18.33
N ALA A 189 -5.22 3.92 19.44
CA ALA A 189 -4.77 2.81 20.26
C ALA A 189 -4.97 1.47 19.50
N PRO A 190 -4.18 0.42 19.80
CA PRO A 190 -4.36 -0.92 19.27
C PRO A 190 -5.71 -1.52 19.59
#